data_eabe980d8a1a7ead830f77ffc04adffa
#
_entry.id   eabe980d8a1a7ead830f77ffc04adffa
#
_cell.length_a   1.000
_cell.length_b   1.000
_cell.length_c   1.000
_cell.angle_alpha   90.00
_cell.angle_beta   90.00
_cell.angle_gamma   90.00
#
_symmetry.space_group_name_H-M   'P 1'
#
loop_
_entity.id
_entity.type
_entity.pdbx_description
1 polymer ?
#
loop_
_entity_poly.entity_id
_entity_poly.type
_entity_poly.pdbx_seq_one_letter_code
_entity_poly.pdbx_strand_id
1 'polypeptide(L)'
;MQLLFKSGSTRKKLAINQARRLRKSGPNIPPPYPNGWFAIATSDEIKKGTAKSIDCLGENFVVFRSAVTKQVYILDAYCPHMGANLGVGGIVNGECVKCPFHHWNFDGKDGSLVDIPYSDDLKSGELGLQ
;
A
#
# COMPACT_ATOMS: atom_id res chain seq x y z
N MET A 1 9.91 -9.58 -11.34
CA MET A 1 10.01 -9.25 -9.89
C MET A 1 8.72 -9.69 -9.24
N GLN A 2 8.82 -10.64 -8.35
CA GLN A 2 7.67 -11.15 -7.60
C GLN A 2 7.59 -10.35 -6.28
N LEU A 3 6.45 -9.76 -6.03
CA LEU A 3 6.19 -9.01 -4.79
C LEU A 3 5.32 -9.86 -3.88
N LEU A 4 5.86 -10.22 -2.73
CA LEU A 4 5.16 -10.97 -1.69
C LEU A 4 4.34 -10.00 -0.86
N PHE A 5 3.03 -10.12 -0.91
CA PHE A 5 2.15 -9.38 -0.03
C PHE A 5 1.78 -10.23 1.20
N LYS A 6 2.18 -9.76 2.39
CA LYS A 6 1.67 -10.25 3.67
C LYS A 6 0.62 -9.26 4.16
N SER A 7 -0.64 -9.64 4.12
CA SER A 7 -1.71 -8.79 4.62
C SER A 7 -1.68 -8.74 6.14
N GLY A 8 -1.22 -7.64 6.65
CA GLY A 8 -1.45 -7.30 8.04
C GLY A 8 -2.66 -6.36 8.17
N SER A 9 -3.53 -6.61 9.10
CA SER A 9 -4.83 -5.96 9.08
C SER A 9 -5.05 -5.03 10.27
N THR A 10 -5.37 -3.79 9.97
CA THR A 10 -6.12 -2.94 10.90
C THR A 10 -7.58 -3.40 10.96
N ARG A 11 -8.28 -3.21 12.09
CA ARG A 11 -9.69 -3.60 12.29
C ARG A 11 -10.62 -3.18 11.15
N LYS A 12 -10.38 -2.01 10.55
CA LYS A 12 -11.18 -1.46 9.45
C LYS A 12 -10.96 -2.22 8.14
N LYS A 13 -9.71 -2.59 7.86
CA LYS A 13 -9.32 -3.38 6.70
C LYS A 13 -9.86 -4.81 6.78
N LEU A 14 -9.82 -5.42 7.98
CA LEU A 14 -10.45 -6.71 8.25
C LEU A 14 -11.94 -6.69 7.95
N ALA A 15 -12.67 -5.67 8.40
CA ALA A 15 -14.11 -5.59 8.18
C ALA A 15 -14.47 -5.43 6.69
N ILE A 16 -13.73 -4.61 5.93
CA ILE A 16 -13.95 -4.41 4.49
C ILE A 16 -13.60 -5.68 3.71
N ASN A 17 -12.46 -6.29 4.01
CA ASN A 17 -12.03 -7.52 3.36
C ASN A 17 -12.92 -8.71 3.72
N GLN A 18 -13.39 -8.78 4.95
CA GLN A 18 -14.32 -9.80 5.38
C GLN A 18 -15.68 -9.66 4.66
N ALA A 19 -16.19 -8.44 4.52
CA ALA A 19 -17.42 -8.19 3.76
C ALA A 19 -17.25 -8.51 2.26
N ARG A 20 -16.11 -8.20 1.66
CA ARG A 20 -15.79 -8.58 0.27
C ARG A 20 -15.66 -10.09 0.10
N ARG A 21 -15.02 -10.77 1.04
CA ARG A 21 -14.90 -12.25 1.05
C ARG A 21 -16.25 -12.92 1.19
N LEU A 22 -17.08 -12.46 2.11
CA LEU A 22 -18.43 -13.01 2.33
C LEU A 22 -19.35 -12.81 1.12
N ARG A 23 -19.15 -11.77 0.33
CA ARG A 23 -19.92 -11.55 -0.92
C ARG A 23 -19.47 -12.46 -2.06
N LYS A 24 -18.21 -12.89 -2.07
CA LYS A 24 -17.61 -13.65 -3.17
C LYS A 24 -17.50 -15.16 -2.89
N SER A 25 -17.49 -15.53 -1.64
CA SER A 25 -17.35 -16.93 -1.23
C SER A 25 -18.32 -17.22 -0.10
N GLY A 26 -19.23 -18.14 -0.28
CA GLY A 26 -20.02 -18.68 0.83
C GLY A 26 -19.11 -19.43 1.83
N PRO A 27 -19.64 -19.85 3.00
CA PRO A 27 -18.84 -20.46 4.06
C PRO A 27 -18.11 -21.76 3.66
N ASN A 28 -18.52 -22.39 2.56
CA ASN A 28 -17.95 -23.64 2.05
C ASN A 28 -17.21 -23.49 0.71
N ILE A 29 -16.95 -22.26 0.27
CA ILE A 29 -16.25 -21.99 -0.99
C ILE A 29 -14.79 -21.60 -0.67
N PRO A 30 -13.80 -22.18 -1.33
CA PRO A 30 -12.40 -21.81 -1.14
C PRO A 30 -12.18 -20.32 -1.44
N PRO A 31 -11.15 -19.68 -0.86
CA PRO A 31 -10.84 -18.29 -1.14
C PRO A 31 -10.69 -18.06 -2.65
N PRO A 32 -11.12 -16.90 -3.19
CA PRO A 32 -11.13 -16.64 -4.62
C PRO A 32 -9.75 -16.67 -5.27
N TYR A 33 -8.71 -16.55 -4.47
CA TYR A 33 -7.32 -16.59 -4.91
C TYR A 33 -6.54 -17.63 -4.10
N PRO A 34 -5.86 -18.57 -4.74
CA PRO A 34 -4.99 -19.53 -4.05
C PRO A 34 -3.77 -18.81 -3.46
N ASN A 35 -3.13 -19.45 -2.48
CA ASN A 35 -1.82 -19.00 -2.01
C ASN A 35 -0.79 -19.17 -3.14
N GLY A 36 -0.08 -18.09 -3.46
CA GLY A 36 0.89 -18.10 -4.54
C GLY A 36 1.40 -16.70 -4.89
N TRP A 37 2.14 -16.65 -5.98
CA TRP A 37 2.69 -15.43 -6.53
C TRP A 37 1.79 -14.91 -7.65
N PHE A 38 1.49 -13.62 -7.60
CA PHE A 38 0.67 -12.96 -8.60
C PHE A 38 1.43 -11.80 -9.22
N ALA A 39 1.39 -11.72 -10.54
CA ALA A 39 1.88 -10.55 -11.25
C ALA A 39 0.90 -9.39 -11.07
N ILE A 40 1.37 -8.28 -10.53
CA ILE A 40 0.55 -7.09 -10.26
C ILE A 40 0.74 -6.03 -11.34
N ALA A 41 1.97 -5.83 -11.79
CA ALA A 41 2.33 -4.88 -12.83
C ALA A 41 3.63 -5.30 -13.52
N THR A 42 3.86 -4.80 -14.72
CA THR A 42 5.16 -4.91 -15.38
C THR A 42 6.11 -3.84 -14.88
N SER A 43 7.41 -4.14 -14.92
CA SER A 43 8.43 -3.21 -14.44
C SER A 43 8.40 -1.86 -15.18
N ASP A 44 8.05 -1.88 -16.46
CA ASP A 44 8.02 -0.70 -17.33
C ASP A 44 6.86 0.25 -17.04
N GLU A 45 5.80 -0.28 -16.45
CA GLU A 45 4.63 0.53 -16.04
C GLU A 45 4.92 1.44 -14.86
N ILE A 46 5.90 1.11 -14.04
CA ILE A 46 6.24 1.85 -12.82
C ILE A 46 7.49 2.68 -13.10
N LYS A 47 7.27 3.91 -13.53
CA LYS A 47 8.37 4.85 -13.83
C LYS A 47 9.08 5.33 -12.56
N LYS A 48 10.34 5.71 -12.69
CA LYS A 48 11.15 6.25 -11.59
C LYS A 48 10.51 7.50 -11.00
N GLY A 49 10.46 7.57 -9.68
CA GLY A 49 9.94 8.73 -8.96
C GLY A 49 8.41 8.89 -9.08
N THR A 50 7.70 7.86 -9.53
CA THR A 50 6.25 7.90 -9.66
C THR A 50 5.56 6.86 -8.79
N ALA A 51 4.37 7.20 -8.31
CA ALA A 51 3.44 6.29 -7.65
C ALA A 51 2.23 6.03 -8.55
N LYS A 52 1.74 4.80 -8.54
CA LYS A 52 0.59 4.37 -9.33
C LYS A 52 -0.36 3.55 -8.46
N SER A 53 -1.66 3.83 -8.56
CA SER A 53 -2.69 2.99 -7.94
C SER A 53 -2.97 1.78 -8.82
N ILE A 54 -3.00 0.60 -8.21
CA ILE A 54 -3.29 -0.67 -8.89
C ILE A 54 -4.31 -1.46 -8.08
N ASP A 55 -5.38 -1.85 -8.75
CA ASP A 55 -6.41 -2.70 -8.19
C ASP A 55 -6.17 -4.14 -8.64
N CYS A 56 -5.86 -5.02 -7.70
CA CYS A 56 -5.55 -6.41 -7.98
C CYS A 56 -5.98 -7.31 -6.83
N LEU A 57 -6.45 -8.51 -7.15
CA LEU A 57 -6.84 -9.52 -6.14
C LEU A 57 -7.90 -9.02 -5.14
N GLY A 58 -8.74 -8.08 -5.55
CA GLY A 58 -9.75 -7.47 -4.69
C GLY A 58 -9.20 -6.47 -3.66
N GLU A 59 -7.94 -6.08 -3.77
CA GLU A 59 -7.26 -5.09 -2.94
C GLU A 59 -6.80 -3.89 -3.78
N ASN A 60 -6.57 -2.76 -3.12
CA ASN A 60 -6.06 -1.55 -3.73
C ASN A 60 -4.63 -1.32 -3.24
N PHE A 61 -3.70 -1.22 -4.17
CA PHE A 61 -2.28 -1.02 -3.87
C PHE A 61 -1.78 0.31 -4.41
N VAL A 62 -0.81 0.90 -3.72
CA VAL A 62 0.10 1.86 -4.32
C VAL A 62 1.40 1.13 -4.66
N VAL A 63 1.80 1.24 -5.91
CA VAL A 63 3.10 0.74 -6.39
C VAL A 63 3.92 1.93 -6.84
N PHE A 64 5.12 2.03 -6.32
CA PHE A 64 5.99 3.16 -6.64
C PHE A 64 7.45 2.73 -6.80
N ARG A 65 8.20 3.52 -7.57
CA ARG A 65 9.63 3.28 -7.79
C ARG A 65 10.44 4.45 -7.26
N SER A 66 11.41 4.17 -6.40
CA SER A 66 12.40 5.16 -5.97
C SER A 66 13.13 5.75 -7.17
N ALA A 67 13.26 7.07 -7.19
CA ALA A 67 14.09 7.77 -8.18
C ALA A 67 15.58 7.54 -7.95
N VAL A 68 15.98 7.28 -6.70
CA VAL A 68 17.39 7.13 -6.28
C VAL A 68 17.84 5.68 -6.45
N THR A 69 17.24 4.75 -5.72
CA THR A 69 17.65 3.32 -5.70
C THR A 69 17.07 2.51 -6.84
N LYS A 70 16.05 3.03 -7.55
CA LYS A 70 15.26 2.34 -8.58
C LYS A 70 14.48 1.14 -8.06
N GLN A 71 14.52 0.89 -6.76
CA GLN A 71 13.74 -0.17 -6.10
C GLN A 71 12.25 0.11 -6.23
N VAL A 72 11.46 -0.94 -6.45
CA VAL A 72 10.00 -0.87 -6.49
C VAL A 72 9.46 -1.34 -5.15
N TYR A 73 8.47 -0.60 -4.65
CA TYR A 73 7.76 -0.88 -3.43
C TYR A 73 6.27 -0.98 -3.69
N ILE A 74 5.60 -1.77 -2.87
CA ILE A 74 4.15 -1.92 -2.89
C ILE A 74 3.61 -1.82 -1.47
N LEU A 75 2.61 -0.97 -1.30
CA LEU A 75 1.92 -0.76 -0.03
C LEU A 75 0.41 -0.74 -0.26
N ASP A 76 -0.34 -0.73 0.84
CA ASP A 76 -1.76 -0.42 0.81
C ASP A 76 -1.99 0.97 0.21
N ALA A 77 -3.00 1.11 -0.66
CA ALA A 77 -3.22 2.36 -1.38
C ALA A 77 -3.69 3.52 -0.50
N TYR A 78 -4.34 3.23 0.63
CA TYR A 78 -5.03 4.27 1.39
C TYR A 78 -4.27 4.72 2.62
N CYS A 79 -4.04 6.03 2.70
CA CYS A 79 -3.45 6.66 3.88
C CYS A 79 -4.29 6.39 5.14
N PRO A 80 -3.70 5.90 6.24
CA PRO A 80 -4.44 5.58 7.46
C PRO A 80 -4.99 6.80 8.19
N HIS A 81 -4.52 8.01 7.85
CA HIS A 81 -5.00 9.26 8.43
C HIS A 81 -6.44 9.54 8.00
N MET A 82 -6.68 9.85 6.72
CA MET A 82 -8.00 10.23 6.20
C MET A 82 -8.38 9.48 4.91
N GLY A 83 -7.67 8.42 4.54
CA GLY A 83 -8.04 7.56 3.44
C GLY A 83 -7.70 8.08 2.04
N ALA A 84 -6.80 9.04 1.93
CA ALA A 84 -6.30 9.48 0.62
C ALA A 84 -5.61 8.33 -0.11
N ASN A 85 -5.87 8.18 -1.42
CA ASN A 85 -5.20 7.19 -2.23
C ASN A 85 -3.79 7.67 -2.59
N LEU A 86 -2.78 6.98 -2.07
CA LEU A 86 -1.37 7.31 -2.26
C LEU A 86 -0.89 7.09 -3.71
N GLY A 87 -1.58 6.25 -4.46
CA GLY A 87 -1.29 6.01 -5.88
C GLY A 87 -1.88 7.07 -6.80
N VAL A 88 -2.73 7.95 -6.26
CA VAL A 88 -3.36 9.07 -6.99
C VAL A 88 -2.89 10.38 -6.39
N GLY A 89 -1.84 10.95 -6.94
CA GLY A 89 -1.25 12.20 -6.47
C GLY A 89 -0.22 12.05 -5.35
N GLY A 90 0.10 10.85 -4.89
CA GLY A 90 1.19 10.62 -3.95
C GLY A 90 2.54 10.98 -4.54
N ILE A 91 3.43 11.49 -3.71
CA ILE A 91 4.75 11.97 -4.10
C ILE A 91 5.80 10.98 -3.62
N VAL A 92 6.61 10.47 -4.54
CA VAL A 92 7.74 9.61 -4.18
C VAL A 92 8.90 10.48 -3.66
N ASN A 93 9.35 10.19 -2.45
CA ASN A 93 10.44 10.88 -1.78
C ASN A 93 11.49 9.87 -1.30
N GLY A 94 12.56 9.71 -2.07
CA GLY A 94 13.56 8.67 -1.84
C GLY A 94 12.95 7.27 -1.95
N GLU A 95 12.96 6.52 -0.86
CA GLU A 95 12.34 5.19 -0.74
C GLU A 95 10.94 5.24 -0.10
N CYS A 96 10.41 6.43 0.13
CA CYS A 96 9.13 6.65 0.78
C CYS A 96 8.08 7.17 -0.20
N VAL A 97 6.82 7.03 0.16
CA VAL A 97 5.68 7.66 -0.51
C VAL A 97 5.00 8.65 0.44
N LYS A 98 4.81 9.86 -0.05
CA LYS A 98 4.18 10.95 0.70
C LYS A 98 2.72 11.11 0.31
N CYS A 99 1.85 11.18 1.33
CA CYS A 99 0.42 11.38 1.13
C CYS A 99 0.13 12.74 0.46
N PRO A 100 -0.75 12.79 -0.56
CA PRO A 100 -1.07 14.05 -1.24
C PRO A 100 -1.87 15.04 -0.39
N PHE A 101 -2.56 14.57 0.69
CA PHE A 101 -3.40 15.45 1.50
C PHE A 101 -2.59 16.22 2.55
N HIS A 102 -1.99 15.52 3.52
CA HIS A 102 -1.31 16.15 4.66
C HIS A 102 0.17 15.79 4.74
N HIS A 103 0.73 15.22 3.68
CA HIS A 103 2.15 14.93 3.50
C HIS A 103 2.75 13.93 4.51
N TRP A 104 1.94 13.08 5.10
CA TRP A 104 2.45 11.94 5.87
C TRP A 104 3.32 11.07 4.99
N ASN A 105 4.49 10.70 5.48
CA ASN A 105 5.51 10.01 4.71
C ASN A 105 5.68 8.56 5.20
N PHE A 106 5.56 7.60 4.29
CA PHE A 106 5.57 6.17 4.61
C PHE A 106 6.74 5.48 3.94
N ASP A 107 7.47 4.64 4.70
CA ASP A 107 8.57 3.83 4.18
C ASP A 107 8.05 2.77 3.20
N GLY A 108 8.74 2.60 2.08
CA GLY A 108 8.36 1.63 1.07
C GLY A 108 8.60 0.17 1.48
N LYS A 109 9.49 -0.09 2.42
CA LYS A 109 9.88 -1.45 2.81
C LYS A 109 8.83 -2.12 3.67
N ASP A 110 8.29 -1.39 4.63
CA ASP A 110 7.38 -1.93 5.65
C ASP A 110 6.10 -1.11 5.85
N GLY A 111 5.97 0.03 5.16
CA GLY A 111 4.84 0.94 5.28
C GLY A 111 4.80 1.72 6.59
N SER A 112 5.86 1.74 7.37
CA SER A 112 5.93 2.50 8.60
C SER A 112 5.84 4.00 8.34
N LEU A 113 5.22 4.73 9.27
CA LEU A 113 5.17 6.18 9.21
C LEU A 113 6.54 6.75 9.62
N VAL A 114 7.18 7.45 8.71
CA VAL A 114 8.53 8.02 8.89
C VAL A 114 8.46 9.45 9.39
N ASP A 115 7.54 10.23 8.84
CA ASP A 115 7.48 11.67 9.12
C ASP A 115 6.08 12.23 8.94
N ILE A 116 5.72 13.17 9.83
CA ILE A 116 4.57 14.07 9.71
C ILE A 116 5.12 15.49 9.73
N PRO A 117 5.01 16.28 8.66
CA PRO A 117 5.72 17.57 8.50
C PRO A 117 5.43 18.64 9.56
N TYR A 118 4.39 18.45 10.37
CA TYR A 118 3.94 19.42 11.38
C TYR A 118 3.84 18.81 12.78
N SER A 119 4.50 17.68 13.01
CA SER A 119 4.56 17.04 14.32
C SER A 119 6.01 16.86 14.75
N ASP A 120 6.37 17.49 15.86
CA ASP A 120 7.72 17.41 16.43
C ASP A 120 7.96 16.11 17.25
N ASP A 121 6.87 15.36 17.59
CA ASP A 121 6.89 14.24 18.54
C ASP A 121 6.46 12.90 17.93
N LEU A 122 6.90 12.58 16.72
CA LEU A 122 6.60 11.27 16.14
C LEU A 122 7.40 10.16 16.78
N LYS A 123 6.76 9.39 17.64
CA LYS A 123 7.22 8.04 17.95
C LYS A 123 6.92 7.15 16.75
N SER A 124 7.94 6.89 15.97
CA SER A 124 7.91 5.94 14.85
C SER A 124 7.37 4.60 15.34
N GLY A 125 6.31 4.10 14.75
CA GLY A 125 5.84 2.73 14.93
C GLY A 125 4.36 2.51 15.26
N GLU A 126 3.58 3.53 15.63
CA GLU A 126 2.17 3.33 16.02
C GLU A 126 1.16 3.45 14.87
N LEU A 127 1.53 4.11 13.79
CA LEU A 127 0.68 4.28 12.60
C LEU A 127 1.48 3.96 11.35
N GLY A 128 1.14 2.89 10.65
CA GLY A 128 1.79 2.47 9.42
C GLY A 128 0.83 1.90 8.40
N LEU A 129 1.30 1.86 7.16
CA LEU A 129 0.72 1.08 6.07
C LEU A 129 1.31 -0.31 6.11
N GLN A 130 0.50 -1.29 5.88
CA GLN A 130 0.95 -2.69 5.78
C GLN A 130 0.98 -3.15 4.35
#